data_68b6740aeb1e850280108bcf967a5386
#
_entry.id   68b6740aeb1e850280108bcf967a5386
#
_cell.length_a   1.000
_cell.length_b   1.000
_cell.length_c   1.000
_cell.angle_alpha   90.00
_cell.angle_beta   90.00
_cell.angle_gamma   90.00
#
_symmetry.space_group_name_H-M   'P 1'
#
loop_
_entity.id
_entity.type
_entity.pdbx_description
1 polymer ?
#
loop_
_entity_poly.entity_id
_entity_poly.type
_entity_poly.pdbx_seq_one_letter_code
_entity_poly.pdbx_strand_id
1 'polypeptide(L)'
;KLLRHNGIRRGRMVRTTIPAKDGNRAGDLLNRDFTAAAPNLVWVTDFTYVRTWAGFVYVAFIVDVYAQRIIAWHAATSKVTDLVMTPLTMALWERDRQGRAVEPGELIHHSDAGSQYTSIRLTEHLALEDIAPSIGTVADAYDNCLMESIIGLYKTECIDTTIFHDGPYKTV
;
A
#
# COMPACT_ATOMS: atom_id res chain seq x y z
N LYS A 1 11.38 -45.67 -9.41
CA LYS A 1 10.15 -44.85 -9.68
C LYS A 1 10.44 -43.44 -9.27
N LEU A 2 10.76 -42.57 -10.24
CA LEU A 2 10.95 -41.12 -10.04
C LEU A 2 9.57 -40.51 -9.77
N LEU A 3 9.40 -39.93 -8.59
CA LEU A 3 8.23 -39.09 -8.26
C LEU A 3 8.29 -37.83 -9.14
N ARG A 4 7.40 -37.74 -10.10
CA ARG A 4 7.17 -36.48 -10.85
C ARG A 4 6.50 -35.51 -9.88
N HIS A 5 7.23 -34.52 -9.42
CA HIS A 5 6.65 -33.34 -8.79
C HIS A 5 5.91 -32.53 -9.86
N ASN A 6 4.60 -32.65 -9.92
CA ASN A 6 3.79 -31.73 -10.67
C ASN A 6 3.79 -30.38 -9.94
N GLY A 7 4.48 -29.41 -10.49
CA GLY A 7 4.43 -28.04 -9.98
C GLY A 7 2.97 -27.56 -9.92
N ILE A 8 2.61 -26.87 -8.85
CA ILE A 8 1.28 -26.26 -8.69
C ILE A 8 1.14 -25.22 -9.81
N ARG A 9 0.25 -25.47 -10.77
CA ARG A 9 -0.15 -24.45 -11.73
C ARG A 9 -0.86 -23.33 -10.96
N ARG A 10 -0.28 -22.12 -10.98
CA ARG A 10 -1.03 -20.92 -10.57
C ARG A 10 -2.32 -20.88 -11.38
N GLY A 11 -3.46 -20.85 -10.69
CA GLY A 11 -4.76 -20.69 -11.34
C GLY A 11 -4.78 -19.40 -12.18
N ARG A 12 -5.76 -19.33 -13.09
CA ARG A 12 -5.97 -18.16 -13.97
C ARG A 12 -5.97 -16.89 -13.12
N MET A 13 -5.05 -15.96 -13.38
CA MET A 13 -5.01 -14.66 -12.72
C MET A 13 -6.35 -13.95 -13.00
N VAL A 14 -7.15 -13.79 -11.96
CA VAL A 14 -8.36 -12.98 -12.05
C VAL A 14 -7.91 -11.52 -12.08
N ARG A 15 -8.16 -10.84 -13.19
CA ARG A 15 -7.88 -9.42 -13.32
C ARG A 15 -8.85 -8.66 -12.42
N THR A 16 -8.39 -8.23 -11.25
CA THR A 16 -9.21 -7.55 -10.24
C THR A 16 -9.28 -6.03 -10.44
N THR A 17 -8.49 -5.48 -11.35
CA THR A 17 -8.42 -4.04 -11.60
C THR A 17 -8.95 -3.73 -13.00
N ILE A 18 -9.94 -2.86 -13.09
CA ILE A 18 -10.41 -2.26 -14.33
C ILE A 18 -9.66 -0.94 -14.49
N PRO A 19 -8.85 -0.74 -15.55
CA PRO A 19 -8.17 0.55 -15.77
C PRO A 19 -9.20 1.67 -15.91
N ALA A 20 -8.96 2.80 -15.25
CA ALA A 20 -9.73 4.02 -15.52
C ALA A 20 -9.53 4.42 -16.99
N LYS A 21 -10.61 4.84 -17.66
CA LYS A 21 -10.60 5.20 -19.09
C LYS A 21 -9.96 6.56 -19.36
N ASP A 22 -9.76 7.38 -18.34
CA ASP A 22 -9.30 8.76 -18.47
C ASP A 22 -7.80 8.81 -18.24
N GLY A 23 -7.05 9.11 -19.30
CA GLY A 23 -5.59 8.99 -19.41
C GLY A 23 -4.75 9.97 -18.57
N ASN A 24 -5.30 10.60 -17.54
CA ASN A 24 -4.59 11.57 -16.70
C ASN A 24 -4.16 10.94 -15.36
N ARG A 25 -3.20 10.01 -15.42
CA ARG A 25 -2.54 9.48 -14.22
C ARG A 25 -1.25 10.25 -13.97
N ALA A 26 -0.93 10.46 -12.69
CA ALA A 26 0.41 10.86 -12.31
C ALA A 26 1.43 9.85 -12.87
N GLY A 27 2.58 10.33 -13.32
CA GLY A 27 3.67 9.46 -13.77
C GLY A 27 4.37 8.79 -12.59
N ASP A 28 5.20 7.81 -12.87
CA ASP A 28 6.13 7.25 -11.89
C ASP A 28 7.30 8.23 -11.67
N LEU A 29 7.38 8.79 -10.46
CA LEU A 29 8.45 9.69 -10.05
C LEU A 29 9.63 8.97 -9.42
N LEU A 30 9.44 7.73 -8.95
CA LEU A 30 10.49 6.98 -8.27
C LEU A 30 11.39 6.20 -9.23
N ASN A 31 10.89 5.77 -10.38
CA ASN A 31 11.65 4.95 -11.33
C ASN A 31 12.35 3.75 -10.65
N ARG A 32 11.68 3.10 -9.70
CA ARG A 32 12.20 1.98 -8.89
C ARG A 32 13.33 2.35 -7.92
N ASP A 33 13.62 3.62 -7.73
CA ASP A 33 14.54 4.09 -6.69
C ASP A 33 13.75 4.32 -5.38
N PHE A 34 13.76 3.32 -4.51
CA PHE A 34 13.14 3.37 -3.19
C PHE A 34 14.14 3.86 -2.13
N THR A 35 14.85 4.94 -2.43
CA THR A 35 15.71 5.63 -1.48
C THR A 35 15.18 7.03 -1.21
N ALA A 36 15.49 7.57 -0.04
CA ALA A 36 15.19 8.94 0.33
C ALA A 36 16.34 9.51 1.16
N ALA A 37 16.61 10.80 1.00
CA ALA A 37 17.69 11.47 1.71
C ALA A 37 17.33 11.83 3.18
N ALA A 38 16.03 11.93 3.47
CA ALA A 38 15.50 12.28 4.80
C ALA A 38 14.09 11.69 5.00
N PRO A 39 13.61 11.65 6.25
CA PRO A 39 12.23 11.27 6.53
C PRO A 39 11.22 12.22 5.87
N ASN A 40 10.05 11.72 5.51
CA ASN A 40 8.94 12.47 4.93
C ASN A 40 9.18 13.03 3.52
N LEU A 41 10.19 12.58 2.80
CA LEU A 41 10.38 12.93 1.38
C LEU A 41 9.66 11.96 0.45
N VAL A 42 9.62 10.68 0.81
CA VAL A 42 8.97 9.65 0.00
C VAL A 42 8.17 8.72 0.92
N TRP A 43 6.89 8.64 0.68
CA TRP A 43 6.02 7.63 1.26
C TRP A 43 5.55 6.66 0.18
N VAL A 44 5.65 5.38 0.46
CA VAL A 44 5.06 4.33 -0.38
C VAL A 44 3.85 3.75 0.30
N THR A 45 2.83 3.43 -0.49
CA THR A 45 1.57 2.91 0.04
C THR A 45 1.07 1.74 -0.80
N ASP A 46 0.48 0.79 -0.12
CA ASP A 46 -0.22 -0.32 -0.74
C ASP A 46 -1.20 -0.92 0.28
N PHE A 47 -2.08 -1.79 -0.18
CA PHE A 47 -2.97 -2.54 0.68
C PHE A 47 -2.95 -4.03 0.34
N THR A 48 -3.20 -4.84 1.34
CA THR A 48 -3.35 -6.28 1.19
C THR A 48 -4.69 -6.73 1.75
N TYR A 49 -5.02 -8.00 1.56
CA TYR A 49 -6.16 -8.61 2.22
C TYR A 49 -5.70 -9.71 3.19
N VAL A 50 -6.43 -9.82 4.28
CA VAL A 50 -6.27 -10.84 5.31
C VAL A 50 -7.55 -11.64 5.39
N ARG A 51 -7.43 -12.96 5.44
CA ARG A 51 -8.58 -13.83 5.65
C ARG A 51 -8.89 -13.92 7.14
N THR A 52 -10.12 -13.64 7.51
CA THR A 52 -10.64 -13.80 8.86
C THR A 52 -11.81 -14.78 8.88
N TRP A 53 -12.27 -15.18 10.05
CA TRP A 53 -13.50 -15.98 10.18
C TRP A 53 -14.75 -15.24 9.69
N ALA A 54 -14.75 -13.91 9.77
CA ALA A 54 -15.83 -13.05 9.29
C ALA A 54 -15.76 -12.71 7.80
N GLY A 55 -14.71 -13.15 7.09
CA GLY A 55 -14.49 -12.84 5.67
C GLY A 55 -13.14 -12.19 5.42
N PHE A 56 -13.04 -11.45 4.32
CA PHE A 56 -11.81 -10.72 3.98
C PHE A 56 -11.80 -9.32 4.61
N VAL A 57 -10.66 -8.97 5.17
CA VAL A 57 -10.30 -7.64 5.66
C VAL A 57 -9.19 -7.08 4.79
N TYR A 58 -9.31 -5.84 4.38
CA TYR A 58 -8.28 -5.12 3.65
C TYR A 58 -7.49 -4.27 4.62
N VAL A 59 -6.17 -4.32 4.53
CA VAL A 59 -5.27 -3.53 5.39
C VAL A 59 -4.38 -2.71 4.48
N ALA A 60 -4.50 -1.40 4.58
CA ALA A 60 -3.64 -0.45 3.88
C ALA A 60 -2.54 0.05 4.81
N PHE A 61 -1.37 0.28 4.24
CA PHE A 61 -0.19 0.79 4.93
C PHE A 61 0.37 2.00 4.22
N ILE A 62 0.97 2.91 4.99
CA ILE A 62 1.87 3.94 4.50
C ILE A 62 3.22 3.73 5.17
N VAL A 63 4.27 3.72 4.38
CA VAL A 63 5.65 3.48 4.80
C VAL A 63 6.52 4.67 4.40
N ASP A 64 7.27 5.19 5.35
CA ASP A 64 8.33 6.15 5.09
C ASP A 64 9.55 5.41 4.53
N VAL A 65 9.97 5.76 3.32
CA VAL A 65 11.04 5.06 2.60
C VAL A 65 12.38 5.20 3.30
N TYR A 66 12.70 6.39 3.85
CA TYR A 66 13.95 6.63 4.55
C TYR A 66 14.09 5.78 5.82
N ALA A 67 13.04 5.78 6.64
CA ALA A 67 13.04 5.06 7.91
C ALA A 67 12.67 3.57 7.76
N GLN A 68 12.18 3.14 6.60
CA GLN A 68 11.58 1.82 6.33
C GLN A 68 10.55 1.44 7.41
N ARG A 69 9.78 2.41 7.84
CA ARG A 69 8.84 2.30 8.95
C ARG A 69 7.40 2.51 8.47
N ILE A 70 6.51 1.63 8.90
CA ILE A 70 5.07 1.86 8.77
C ILE A 70 4.71 3.06 9.65
N ILE A 71 4.23 4.14 9.03
CA ILE A 71 3.85 5.39 9.73
C ILE A 71 2.36 5.49 9.95
N ALA A 72 1.56 4.83 9.14
CA ALA A 72 0.13 4.69 9.33
C ALA A 72 -0.41 3.41 8.70
N TRP A 73 -1.54 2.96 9.19
CA TRP A 73 -2.27 1.82 8.65
C TRP A 73 -3.76 1.94 8.91
N HIS A 74 -4.57 1.26 8.12
CA HIS A 74 -6.01 1.17 8.33
C HIS A 74 -6.54 -0.17 7.84
N ALA A 75 -7.45 -0.77 8.63
CA ALA A 75 -8.11 -2.02 8.28
C ALA A 75 -9.61 -1.78 8.03
N ALA A 76 -10.15 -2.35 6.96
CA ALA A 76 -11.56 -2.22 6.59
C ALA A 76 -12.08 -3.48 5.91
N THR A 77 -13.40 -3.68 5.95
CA THR A 77 -14.08 -4.80 5.28
C THR A 77 -14.35 -4.55 3.80
N SER A 78 -14.08 -3.33 3.32
CA SER A 78 -14.32 -2.93 1.92
C SER A 78 -13.13 -2.15 1.34
N LYS A 79 -12.95 -2.25 0.01
CA LYS A 79 -11.90 -1.55 -0.75
C LYS A 79 -12.40 -0.21 -1.30
N VAL A 80 -13.06 0.59 -0.49
CA VAL A 80 -13.47 1.95 -0.87
C VAL A 80 -12.31 2.94 -0.69
N THR A 81 -12.42 4.13 -1.24
CA THR A 81 -11.36 5.16 -1.16
C THR A 81 -10.94 5.47 0.28
N ASP A 82 -11.85 5.36 1.26
CA ASP A 82 -11.54 5.57 2.67
C ASP A 82 -10.48 4.60 3.21
N LEU A 83 -10.31 3.42 2.59
CA LEU A 83 -9.23 2.49 2.94
C LEU A 83 -7.84 3.14 2.83
N VAL A 84 -7.65 4.02 1.86
CA VAL A 84 -6.36 4.71 1.60
C VAL A 84 -6.34 6.14 2.14
N MET A 85 -7.49 6.80 2.23
CA MET A 85 -7.61 8.15 2.78
C MET A 85 -7.36 8.19 4.28
N THR A 86 -7.91 7.24 5.03
CA THR A 86 -7.77 7.19 6.49
C THR A 86 -6.30 7.11 6.92
N PRO A 87 -5.46 6.17 6.42
CA PRO A 87 -4.06 6.14 6.80
C PRO A 87 -3.28 7.38 6.33
N LEU A 88 -3.63 8.00 5.19
CA LEU A 88 -2.99 9.25 4.77
C LEU A 88 -3.24 10.37 5.79
N THR A 89 -4.48 10.59 6.17
CA THR A 89 -4.85 11.58 7.20
C THR A 89 -4.16 11.30 8.54
N MET A 90 -4.09 10.02 8.94
CA MET A 90 -3.40 9.61 10.17
C MET A 90 -1.89 9.89 10.10
N ALA A 91 -1.25 9.61 8.96
CA ALA A 91 0.18 9.84 8.78
C ALA A 91 0.51 11.33 8.88
N LEU A 92 -0.24 12.18 8.20
CA LEU A 92 -0.06 13.64 8.23
C LEU A 92 -0.25 14.17 9.66
N TRP A 93 -1.36 13.82 10.31
CA TRP A 93 -1.63 14.25 11.68
C TRP A 93 -0.55 13.80 12.68
N GLU A 94 -0.08 12.55 12.58
CA GLU A 94 0.93 12.02 13.50
C GLU A 94 2.29 12.71 13.29
N ARG A 95 2.66 13.02 12.05
CA ARG A 95 3.89 13.76 11.76
C ARG A 95 3.84 15.19 12.27
N ASP A 96 2.71 15.87 12.09
CA ASP A 96 2.48 17.20 12.61
C ASP A 96 2.60 17.21 14.16
N ARG A 97 1.90 16.28 14.82
CA ARG A 97 1.93 16.14 16.28
C ARG A 97 3.33 15.85 16.85
N GLN A 98 4.18 15.15 16.08
CA GLN A 98 5.57 14.87 16.47
C GLN A 98 6.53 16.03 16.17
N GLY A 99 6.06 17.15 15.66
CA GLY A 99 6.90 18.25 15.19
C GLY A 99 7.76 17.86 13.99
N ARG A 100 7.29 16.92 13.18
CA ARG A 100 7.92 16.43 11.95
C ARG A 100 6.94 16.56 10.79
N ALA A 101 6.26 17.68 10.73
CA ALA A 101 5.32 17.99 9.66
C ALA A 101 5.97 17.75 8.29
N VAL A 102 5.12 17.40 7.34
CA VAL A 102 5.53 17.31 5.93
C VAL A 102 5.63 18.72 5.38
N GLU A 103 6.77 19.06 4.79
CA GLU A 103 6.93 20.36 4.16
C GLU A 103 6.16 20.37 2.81
N PRO A 104 5.42 21.43 2.52
CA PRO A 104 4.68 21.56 1.28
C PRO A 104 5.57 21.38 0.04
N GLY A 105 5.12 20.54 -0.90
CA GLY A 105 5.80 20.28 -2.17
C GLY A 105 7.01 19.32 -2.10
N GLU A 106 7.43 18.88 -0.93
CA GLU A 106 8.59 17.99 -0.79
C GLU A 106 8.24 16.51 -0.77
N LEU A 107 7.05 16.15 -0.30
CA LEU A 107 6.64 14.76 -0.17
C LEU A 107 6.15 14.17 -1.49
N ILE A 108 6.67 13.01 -1.85
CA ILE A 108 6.14 12.15 -2.90
C ILE A 108 5.32 11.03 -2.24
N HIS A 109 4.07 10.89 -2.65
CA HIS A 109 3.20 9.78 -2.26
C HIS A 109 3.09 8.79 -3.42
N HIS A 110 3.79 7.66 -3.32
CA HIS A 110 3.85 6.65 -4.37
C HIS A 110 2.96 5.46 -4.07
N SER A 111 2.22 5.00 -5.08
CA SER A 111 1.33 3.84 -5.01
C SER A 111 1.35 3.02 -6.29
N ASP A 112 0.74 1.84 -6.25
CA ASP A 112 0.39 1.11 -7.46
C ASP A 112 -0.74 1.82 -8.25
N ALA A 113 -1.03 1.31 -9.45
CA ALA A 113 -2.09 1.85 -10.32
C ALA A 113 -3.51 1.38 -9.93
N GLY A 114 -3.75 1.07 -8.66
CA GLY A 114 -5.06 0.64 -8.14
C GLY A 114 -6.12 1.73 -8.22
N SER A 115 -7.39 1.32 -8.37
CA SER A 115 -8.51 2.26 -8.50
C SER A 115 -8.72 3.15 -7.27
N GLN A 116 -8.31 2.70 -6.08
CA GLN A 116 -8.35 3.47 -4.84
C GLN A 116 -7.37 4.65 -4.89
N TYR A 117 -6.18 4.40 -5.43
CA TYR A 117 -5.10 5.39 -5.54
C TYR A 117 -5.28 6.36 -6.70
N THR A 118 -6.08 5.99 -7.69
CA THR A 118 -6.43 6.87 -8.83
C THR A 118 -7.78 7.56 -8.64
N SER A 119 -8.37 7.51 -7.45
CA SER A 119 -9.63 8.17 -7.17
C SER A 119 -9.47 9.69 -7.13
N ILE A 120 -10.46 10.41 -7.66
CA ILE A 120 -10.49 11.88 -7.65
C ILE A 120 -10.30 12.41 -6.22
N ARG A 121 -10.99 11.81 -5.24
CA ARG A 121 -10.93 12.24 -3.85
C ARG A 121 -9.53 12.17 -3.26
N LEU A 122 -8.76 11.11 -3.54
CA LEU A 122 -7.37 11.01 -3.09
C LEU A 122 -6.48 12.03 -3.81
N THR A 123 -6.64 12.17 -5.13
CA THR A 123 -5.85 13.12 -5.91
C THR A 123 -6.08 14.56 -5.46
N GLU A 124 -7.32 14.93 -5.20
CA GLU A 124 -7.67 16.26 -4.67
C GLU A 124 -7.08 16.47 -3.27
N HIS A 125 -7.11 15.46 -2.40
CA HIS A 125 -6.53 15.57 -1.07
C HIS A 125 -5.02 15.74 -1.11
N LEU A 126 -4.32 14.94 -1.94
CA LEU A 126 -2.87 15.10 -2.13
C LEU A 126 -2.53 16.51 -2.65
N ALA A 127 -3.32 17.04 -3.58
CA ALA A 127 -3.12 18.39 -4.10
C ALA A 127 -3.37 19.48 -3.04
N LEU A 128 -4.35 19.31 -2.15
CA LEU A 128 -4.63 20.25 -1.05
C LEU A 128 -3.50 20.27 -0.02
N GLU A 129 -2.86 19.14 0.22
CA GLU A 129 -1.71 19.00 1.14
C GLU A 129 -0.36 19.30 0.43
N ASP A 130 -0.39 19.72 -0.82
CA ASP A 130 0.79 19.96 -1.67
C ASP A 130 1.75 18.75 -1.74
N ILE A 131 1.18 17.56 -1.86
CA ILE A 131 1.89 16.29 -1.95
C ILE A 131 1.92 15.82 -3.41
N ALA A 132 3.10 15.49 -3.92
CA ALA A 132 3.25 15.00 -5.27
C ALA A 132 2.78 13.55 -5.41
N PRO A 133 1.73 13.26 -6.21
CA PRO A 133 1.33 11.88 -6.49
C PRO A 133 2.31 11.22 -7.43
N SER A 134 2.63 9.95 -7.16
CA SER A 134 3.43 9.10 -8.04
C SER A 134 2.75 7.74 -8.16
N ILE A 135 2.60 7.24 -9.37
CA ILE A 135 1.88 6.00 -9.64
C ILE A 135 2.75 5.09 -10.49
N GLY A 136 3.03 3.90 -9.99
CA GLY A 136 3.75 2.87 -10.71
C GLY A 136 3.04 2.41 -11.99
N THR A 137 3.77 1.77 -12.88
CA THR A 137 3.22 1.28 -14.15
C THR A 137 2.25 0.12 -13.92
N VAL A 138 1.28 0.00 -14.82
CA VAL A 138 0.26 -1.06 -14.71
C VAL A 138 0.90 -2.43 -14.97
N ALA A 139 0.73 -3.35 -14.01
CA ALA A 139 1.19 -4.73 -14.07
C ALA A 139 2.71 -4.92 -13.96
N ASP A 140 3.44 -3.96 -13.42
CA ASP A 140 4.85 -4.13 -13.07
C ASP A 140 5.01 -4.22 -11.54
N ALA A 141 5.31 -5.42 -11.06
CA ALA A 141 5.48 -5.69 -9.63
C ALA A 141 6.73 -5.00 -9.05
N TYR A 142 7.71 -4.69 -9.88
CA TYR A 142 8.94 -4.04 -9.41
C TYR A 142 8.76 -2.58 -9.02
N ASP A 143 7.69 -1.95 -9.52
CA ASP A 143 7.40 -0.54 -9.24
C ASP A 143 6.88 -0.30 -7.81
N ASN A 144 6.61 -1.36 -7.03
CA ASN A 144 6.23 -1.26 -5.62
C ASN A 144 6.90 -2.36 -4.75
N CYS A 145 8.11 -2.76 -5.10
CA CYS A 145 8.80 -3.91 -4.48
C CYS A 145 9.05 -3.72 -2.98
N LEU A 146 9.22 -2.48 -2.49
CA LEU A 146 9.37 -2.20 -1.06
C LEU A 146 8.09 -2.58 -0.31
N MET A 147 6.92 -2.20 -0.81
CA MET A 147 5.65 -2.55 -0.19
C MET A 147 5.37 -4.05 -0.27
N GLU A 148 5.71 -4.71 -1.37
CA GLU A 148 5.59 -6.17 -1.47
C GLU A 148 6.41 -6.88 -0.38
N SER A 149 7.63 -6.41 -0.11
CA SER A 149 8.49 -6.94 0.94
C SER A 149 7.89 -6.72 2.32
N ILE A 150 7.42 -5.52 2.63
CA ILE A 150 6.80 -5.18 3.93
C ILE A 150 5.50 -5.94 4.14
N ILE A 151 4.65 -6.04 3.12
CA ILE A 151 3.41 -6.83 3.19
C ILE A 151 3.73 -8.33 3.35
N GLY A 152 4.79 -8.82 2.72
CA GLY A 152 5.28 -10.19 2.90
C GLY A 152 5.67 -10.46 4.34
N LEU A 153 6.46 -9.60 4.97
CA LEU A 153 6.84 -9.69 6.38
C LEU A 153 5.60 -9.61 7.29
N TYR A 154 4.72 -8.63 7.06
CA TYR A 154 3.48 -8.53 7.83
C TYR A 154 2.65 -9.82 7.78
N LYS A 155 2.48 -10.42 6.61
CA LYS A 155 1.75 -11.70 6.49
C LYS A 155 2.45 -12.82 7.25
N THR A 156 3.75 -12.96 7.08
CA THR A 156 4.51 -14.03 7.71
C THR A 156 4.59 -13.89 9.23
N GLU A 157 4.82 -12.67 9.73
CA GLU A 157 5.10 -12.44 11.15
C GLU A 157 3.84 -12.17 11.97
N CYS A 158 2.79 -11.60 11.38
CA CYS A 158 1.59 -11.24 12.10
C CYS A 158 0.37 -12.09 11.76
N ILE A 159 0.26 -12.58 10.52
CA ILE A 159 -0.97 -13.26 10.05
C ILE A 159 -0.81 -14.77 10.02
N ASP A 160 0.28 -15.27 9.44
CA ASP A 160 0.50 -16.71 9.24
C ASP A 160 1.19 -17.37 10.44
N THR A 161 1.56 -16.60 11.46
CA THR A 161 2.20 -17.09 12.68
C THR A 161 1.17 -17.57 13.70
N THR A 162 1.56 -18.56 14.50
CA THR A 162 0.79 -19.02 15.68
C THR A 162 1.23 -18.33 16.98
N ILE A 163 2.17 -17.38 16.92
CA ILE A 163 2.71 -16.70 18.11
C ILE A 163 1.63 -15.83 18.78
N PHE A 164 0.80 -15.17 17.99
CA PHE A 164 -0.20 -14.21 18.49
C PHE A 164 -1.63 -14.77 18.51
N HIS A 165 -1.90 -15.84 17.76
CA HIS A 165 -3.24 -16.42 17.66
C HIS A 165 -3.21 -17.85 17.09
N ASP A 166 -4.21 -18.64 17.44
CA ASP A 166 -4.45 -19.96 16.88
C ASP A 166 -5.45 -19.86 15.72
N GLY A 167 -4.94 -19.97 14.47
CA GLY A 167 -5.75 -19.88 13.28
C GLY A 167 -6.10 -18.44 12.86
N PRO A 168 -7.02 -18.24 11.90
CA PRO A 168 -7.38 -16.92 11.39
C PRO A 168 -7.98 -16.00 12.45
N TYR A 169 -7.75 -14.68 12.35
CA TYR A 169 -8.39 -13.69 13.21
C TYR A 169 -9.92 -13.80 13.15
N LYS A 170 -10.58 -13.59 14.29
CA LYS A 170 -12.06 -13.75 14.39
C LYS A 170 -12.80 -12.54 13.82
N THR A 171 -12.24 -11.35 14.01
CA THR A 171 -12.84 -10.06 13.62
C THR A 171 -11.78 -9.12 13.05
N VAL A 172 -12.23 -8.00 12.55
CA VAL A 172 -11.40 -6.85 12.14
C VAL A 172 -10.90 -6.13 13.38
#